data_0e8f6d7c2b232a667e5980321ac48773
#
_entry.id   0e8f6d7c2b232a667e5980321ac48773
#
_cell.length_a   1.000
_cell.length_b   1.000
_cell.length_c   1.000
_cell.angle_alpha   90.00
_cell.angle_beta   90.00
_cell.angle_gamma   90.00
#
_symmetry.space_group_name_H-M   'P 1'
#
loop_
_entity.id
_entity.type
_entity.pdbx_description
1 polymer ?
#
loop_
_entity_poly.entity_id
_entity_poly.type
_entity_poly.pdbx_seq_one_letter_code
_entity_poly.pdbx_strand_id
1 'polypeptide(L)'
;VLDRGKKRMITKKIRVYGIVQGVGFRPTVSRHAAAAGITGSVCNKGPYVEIFAQGEEKCVKDFLERLEKQPPKRAAILKINTEDVKEEEYGKFNDFQIIESEKTKGEIFVSPDIAICEECKKEMYDPKDRRYLHPFINCTCCGPRLTILDALPYDRERTSMKEFPMCPDCASEYEDPATRRYDAQPVCCNDCGPEAVSYTHLTLPTT
;
A
#
# COMPACT_ATOMS: atom_id res chain seq x y z
N VAL A 1 -39.69 26.84 8.37
CA VAL A 1 -39.20 26.15 7.20
C VAL A 1 -37.75 25.80 7.51
N LEU A 2 -37.49 24.56 7.94
CA LEU A 2 -36.15 24.06 8.20
C LEU A 2 -35.42 23.97 6.87
N ASP A 3 -34.38 24.78 6.71
CA ASP A 3 -33.42 24.71 5.63
C ASP A 3 -32.72 23.33 5.72
N ARG A 4 -33.14 22.40 4.87
CA ARG A 4 -32.43 21.14 4.64
C ARG A 4 -31.13 21.51 3.94
N GLY A 5 -30.06 21.73 4.72
CA GLY A 5 -28.75 22.09 4.25
C GLY A 5 -28.39 21.27 3.02
N LYS A 6 -28.22 21.92 1.88
CA LYS A 6 -27.71 21.30 0.63
C LYS A 6 -26.39 20.63 0.97
N LYS A 7 -26.35 19.29 0.89
CA LYS A 7 -25.13 18.51 1.03
C LYS A 7 -24.15 18.96 -0.05
N ARG A 8 -23.15 19.73 0.35
CA ARG A 8 -22.16 20.28 -0.57
C ARG A 8 -21.15 19.18 -0.90
N MET A 9 -21.18 18.69 -2.11
CA MET A 9 -20.12 17.80 -2.65
C MET A 9 -18.89 18.63 -2.96
N ILE A 10 -17.74 18.16 -2.51
CA ILE A 10 -16.44 18.76 -2.78
C ILE A 10 -15.45 17.69 -3.23
N THR A 11 -14.48 18.12 -4.00
CA THR A 11 -13.32 17.27 -4.37
C THR A 11 -12.05 17.95 -3.90
N LYS A 12 -11.23 17.20 -3.16
CA LYS A 12 -9.90 17.65 -2.75
C LYS A 12 -8.82 16.80 -3.39
N LYS A 13 -7.80 17.48 -3.88
CA LYS A 13 -6.52 16.88 -4.24
C LYS A 13 -5.60 16.99 -3.03
N ILE A 14 -5.09 15.85 -2.57
CA ILE A 14 -4.27 15.74 -1.37
C ILE A 14 -2.92 15.16 -1.77
N ARG A 15 -1.82 15.80 -1.37
CA ARG A 15 -0.46 15.27 -1.55
C ARG A 15 0.17 15.03 -0.20
N VAL A 16 0.56 13.78 0.05
CA VAL A 16 1.16 13.34 1.31
C VAL A 16 2.63 13.03 1.10
N TYR A 17 3.48 13.70 1.85
CA TYR A 17 4.94 13.58 1.80
C TYR A 17 5.47 12.88 3.05
N GLY A 18 6.55 12.11 2.88
CA GLY A 18 7.20 11.40 3.98
C GLY A 18 7.46 9.93 3.66
N ILE A 19 7.61 9.12 4.70
CA ILE A 19 7.71 7.65 4.57
C ILE A 19 6.28 7.10 4.43
N VAL A 20 5.75 7.13 3.21
CA VAL A 20 4.36 6.78 2.88
C VAL A 20 4.26 5.72 1.78
N GLN A 21 5.39 5.21 1.29
CA GLN A 21 5.42 4.14 0.30
C GLN A 21 5.98 2.85 0.88
N GLY A 22 5.48 1.70 0.44
CA GLY A 22 5.89 0.38 0.94
C GLY A 22 5.49 0.07 2.39
N VAL A 23 4.73 0.93 3.04
CA VAL A 23 4.30 0.81 4.45
C VAL A 23 2.80 0.57 4.61
N GLY A 24 2.12 0.15 3.53
CA GLY A 24 0.68 -0.08 3.51
C GLY A 24 -0.16 1.21 3.51
N PHE A 25 0.41 2.32 3.01
CA PHE A 25 -0.28 3.62 3.02
C PHE A 25 -1.48 3.63 2.08
N ARG A 26 -1.32 3.23 0.79
CA ARG A 26 -2.43 3.13 -0.19
C ARG A 26 -3.59 2.28 0.31
N PRO A 27 -3.39 1.04 0.81
CA PRO A 27 -4.45 0.23 1.42
C PRO A 27 -5.15 0.91 2.61
N THR A 28 -4.40 1.63 3.45
CA THR A 28 -4.98 2.35 4.59
C THR A 28 -5.83 3.52 4.14
N VAL A 29 -5.36 4.29 3.14
CA VAL A 29 -6.14 5.37 2.50
C VAL A 29 -7.46 4.82 1.94
N SER A 30 -7.42 3.70 1.22
CA SER A 30 -8.62 3.06 0.66
C SER A 30 -9.61 2.65 1.76
N ARG A 31 -9.15 2.05 2.87
CA ARG A 31 -10.02 1.72 4.01
C ARG A 31 -10.60 2.96 4.68
N HIS A 32 -9.82 4.03 4.84
CA HIS A 32 -10.33 5.29 5.40
C HIS A 32 -11.37 5.95 4.49
N ALA A 33 -11.16 5.89 3.18
CA ALA A 33 -12.12 6.39 2.20
C ALA A 33 -13.44 5.61 2.27
N ALA A 34 -13.39 4.28 2.30
CA ALA A 34 -14.57 3.44 2.46
C ALA A 34 -15.31 3.73 3.78
N ALA A 35 -14.59 3.87 4.90
CA ALA A 35 -15.18 4.17 6.21
C ALA A 35 -15.82 5.57 6.28
N ALA A 36 -15.30 6.55 5.52
CA ALA A 36 -15.82 7.92 5.46
C ALA A 36 -16.85 8.12 4.33
N GLY A 37 -17.11 7.11 3.48
CA GLY A 37 -18.00 7.22 2.34
C GLY A 37 -17.46 8.16 1.24
N ILE A 38 -16.15 8.13 1.01
CA ILE A 38 -15.43 8.92 0.02
C ILE A 38 -15.20 8.10 -1.24
N THR A 39 -15.42 8.71 -2.40
CA THR A 39 -14.99 8.21 -3.71
C THR A 39 -13.71 8.94 -4.16
N GLY A 40 -12.96 8.33 -5.08
CA GLY A 40 -11.74 8.95 -5.56
C GLY A 40 -10.64 7.98 -5.93
N SER A 41 -9.39 8.38 -5.71
CA SER A 41 -8.26 7.53 -6.04
C SER A 41 -7.03 7.83 -5.20
N VAL A 42 -6.12 6.86 -5.11
CA VAL A 42 -4.79 7.02 -4.52
C VAL A 42 -3.72 6.46 -5.44
N CYS A 43 -2.65 7.22 -5.63
CA CYS A 43 -1.54 6.89 -6.53
C CYS A 43 -0.20 7.31 -5.92
N ASN A 44 0.87 6.53 -6.16
CA ASN A 44 2.23 6.96 -5.87
C ASN A 44 2.74 7.84 -7.03
N LYS A 45 3.19 9.05 -6.71
CA LYS A 45 3.71 10.04 -7.66
C LYS A 45 5.16 10.39 -7.34
N GLY A 46 6.07 9.41 -7.40
CA GLY A 46 7.47 9.65 -7.06
C GLY A 46 7.63 10.09 -5.59
N PRO A 47 7.87 11.38 -5.29
CA PRO A 47 8.21 11.84 -3.94
C PRO A 47 7.02 11.92 -2.97
N TYR A 48 5.79 11.74 -3.41
CA TYR A 48 4.57 11.85 -2.60
C TYR A 48 3.50 10.85 -3.03
N VAL A 49 2.53 10.65 -2.16
CA VAL A 49 1.28 9.95 -2.50
C VAL A 49 0.24 11.01 -2.84
N GLU A 50 -0.38 10.87 -4.01
CA GLU A 50 -1.48 11.72 -4.45
C GLU A 50 -2.82 11.03 -4.21
N ILE A 51 -3.76 11.77 -3.63
CA ILE A 51 -5.10 11.27 -3.33
C ILE A 51 -6.10 12.28 -3.89
N PHE A 52 -7.09 11.79 -4.64
CA PHE A 52 -8.32 12.52 -4.93
C PHE A 52 -9.41 12.01 -4.00
N ALA A 53 -10.03 12.90 -3.26
CA ALA A 53 -11.10 12.59 -2.31
C ALA A 53 -12.35 13.40 -2.66
N GLN A 54 -13.41 12.73 -3.11
CA GLN A 54 -14.68 13.33 -3.50
C GLN A 54 -15.79 12.83 -2.57
N GLY A 55 -16.57 13.74 -2.01
CA GLY A 55 -17.68 13.43 -1.11
C GLY A 55 -18.31 14.66 -0.49
N GLU A 56 -19.23 14.43 0.45
CA GLU A 56 -19.79 15.51 1.27
C GLU A 56 -18.66 16.19 2.08
N GLU A 57 -18.71 17.49 2.23
CA GLU A 57 -17.68 18.27 2.94
C GLU A 57 -17.34 17.70 4.32
N LYS A 58 -18.34 17.24 5.07
CA LYS A 58 -18.16 16.59 6.37
C LYS A 58 -17.39 15.27 6.26
N CYS A 59 -17.70 14.47 5.24
CA CYS A 59 -17.03 13.18 4.99
C CYS A 59 -15.56 13.37 4.58
N VAL A 60 -15.29 14.36 3.73
CA VAL A 60 -13.92 14.71 3.33
C VAL A 60 -13.10 15.20 4.54
N LYS A 61 -13.73 15.94 5.45
CA LYS A 61 -13.10 16.39 6.70
C LYS A 61 -12.76 15.21 7.63
N ASP A 62 -13.70 14.27 7.85
CA ASP A 62 -13.47 13.05 8.63
C ASP A 62 -12.36 12.20 8.00
N PHE A 63 -12.35 12.07 6.68
CA PHE A 63 -11.31 11.38 5.94
C PHE A 63 -9.90 11.98 6.19
N LEU A 64 -9.78 13.31 6.09
CA LEU A 64 -8.52 14.01 6.37
C LEU A 64 -8.05 13.81 7.81
N GLU A 65 -8.97 13.90 8.78
CA GLU A 65 -8.66 13.61 10.19
C GLU A 65 -8.15 12.17 10.40
N ARG A 66 -8.75 11.19 9.72
CA ARG A 66 -8.29 9.79 9.77
C ARG A 66 -6.90 9.63 9.18
N LEU A 67 -6.61 10.27 8.06
CA LEU A 67 -5.28 10.24 7.45
C LEU A 67 -4.19 10.76 8.41
N GLU A 68 -4.47 11.83 9.13
CA GLU A 68 -3.51 12.43 10.08
C GLU A 68 -3.38 11.64 11.38
N LYS A 69 -4.51 11.19 11.96
CA LYS A 69 -4.52 10.56 13.29
C LYS A 69 -4.32 9.06 13.28
N GLN A 70 -4.58 8.40 12.16
CA GLN A 70 -4.55 6.93 12.03
C GLN A 70 -3.72 6.46 10.82
N PRO A 71 -2.49 6.98 10.62
CA PRO A 71 -1.63 6.46 9.57
C PRO A 71 -1.21 5.01 9.87
N PRO A 72 -0.73 4.26 8.87
CA PRO A 72 -0.11 2.97 9.14
C PRO A 72 1.02 3.11 10.17
N LYS A 73 1.19 2.12 11.04
CA LYS A 73 2.17 2.15 12.16
C LYS A 73 3.60 2.54 11.76
N ARG A 74 3.97 2.30 10.51
CA ARG A 74 5.33 2.52 9.97
C ARG A 74 5.40 3.70 9.01
N ALA A 75 4.29 4.37 8.76
CA ALA A 75 4.28 5.61 8.01
C ALA A 75 4.76 6.77 8.88
N ALA A 76 5.53 7.66 8.28
CA ALA A 76 5.88 8.94 8.88
C ALA A 76 5.46 10.05 7.91
N ILE A 77 4.34 10.67 8.20
CA ILE A 77 3.83 11.80 7.42
C ILE A 77 4.60 13.05 7.85
N LEU A 78 5.31 13.65 6.92
CA LEU A 78 6.04 14.91 7.15
C LEU A 78 5.21 16.13 6.78
N LYS A 79 4.36 16.00 5.75
CA LYS A 79 3.56 17.11 5.25
C LYS A 79 2.34 16.59 4.48
N ILE A 80 1.21 17.27 4.66
CA ILE A 80 0.00 17.10 3.85
C ILE A 80 -0.35 18.44 3.20
N ASN A 81 -0.45 18.46 1.89
CA ASN A 81 -0.96 19.59 1.14
C ASN A 81 -2.35 19.25 0.60
N THR A 82 -3.30 20.16 0.73
CA THR A 82 -4.64 19.97 0.21
C THR A 82 -5.02 21.15 -0.69
N GLU A 83 -5.63 20.84 -1.82
CA GLU A 83 -6.12 21.80 -2.81
C GLU A 83 -7.57 21.47 -3.14
N ASP A 84 -8.45 22.48 -3.22
CA ASP A 84 -9.79 22.28 -3.74
C ASP A 84 -9.74 22.19 -5.27
N VAL A 85 -10.41 21.18 -5.81
CA VAL A 85 -10.41 20.91 -7.24
C VAL A 85 -11.83 20.98 -7.76
N LYS A 86 -12.00 21.55 -8.94
CA LYS A 86 -13.30 21.62 -9.58
C LYS A 86 -13.62 20.29 -10.28
N GLU A 87 -14.87 19.86 -10.19
CA GLU A 87 -15.37 18.62 -10.82
C GLU A 87 -15.11 18.59 -12.33
N GLU A 88 -15.08 19.75 -12.97
CA GLU A 88 -14.80 19.94 -14.40
C GLU A 88 -13.39 19.48 -14.81
N GLU A 89 -12.44 19.47 -13.88
CA GLU A 89 -11.04 19.08 -14.16
C GLU A 89 -10.79 17.57 -14.03
N TYR A 90 -11.54 16.87 -13.18
CA TYR A 90 -11.25 15.46 -12.82
C TYR A 90 -12.46 14.52 -12.95
N GLY A 91 -13.65 15.06 -13.23
CA GLY A 91 -14.88 14.29 -13.40
C GLY A 91 -15.46 13.74 -12.09
N LYS A 92 -16.35 12.78 -12.22
CA LYS A 92 -16.96 12.05 -11.08
C LYS A 92 -16.25 10.74 -10.85
N PHE A 93 -15.97 10.48 -9.58
CA PHE A 93 -15.49 9.17 -9.14
C PHE A 93 -16.69 8.33 -8.70
N ASN A 94 -16.80 7.09 -9.21
CA ASN A 94 -17.88 6.17 -8.85
C ASN A 94 -17.53 5.35 -7.59
N ASP A 95 -16.25 5.08 -7.36
CA ASP A 95 -15.70 4.30 -6.26
C ASP A 95 -14.37 4.90 -5.79
N PHE A 96 -13.67 4.23 -4.88
CA PHE A 96 -12.32 4.59 -4.47
C PHE A 96 -11.32 3.55 -4.96
N GLN A 97 -10.38 3.97 -5.82
CA GLN A 97 -9.45 3.08 -6.50
C GLN A 97 -7.99 3.33 -6.08
N ILE A 98 -7.23 2.24 -5.97
CA ILE A 98 -5.77 2.31 -5.96
C ILE A 98 -5.29 2.28 -7.41
N ILE A 99 -4.66 3.35 -7.85
CA ILE A 99 -4.13 3.50 -9.22
C ILE A 99 -2.65 3.09 -9.23
N GLU A 100 -2.21 2.50 -10.33
CA GLU A 100 -0.81 2.19 -10.57
C GLU A 100 0.09 3.42 -10.43
N SER A 101 1.32 3.17 -9.95
CA SER A 101 2.28 4.24 -9.70
C SER A 101 2.73 4.91 -10.99
N GLU A 102 2.75 6.22 -11.04
CA GLU A 102 3.27 6.96 -12.18
C GLU A 102 4.78 7.19 -12.05
N LYS A 103 5.49 7.11 -13.20
CA LYS A 103 6.92 7.39 -13.30
C LYS A 103 7.18 8.91 -13.28
N THR A 104 7.10 9.55 -12.13
CA THR A 104 7.51 10.95 -11.98
C THR A 104 8.97 11.03 -11.49
N LYS A 105 9.73 11.94 -12.05
CA LYS A 105 11.10 12.25 -11.57
C LYS A 105 11.00 12.90 -10.18
N GLY A 106 11.77 12.40 -9.22
CA GLY A 106 11.83 12.93 -7.86
C GLY A 106 12.50 11.96 -6.90
N GLU A 107 12.94 12.44 -5.76
CA GLU A 107 13.48 11.59 -4.69
C GLU A 107 12.33 10.84 -4.01
N ILE A 108 12.41 9.50 -4.01
CA ILE A 108 11.44 8.62 -3.37
C ILE A 108 12.06 8.10 -2.08
N PHE A 109 11.40 8.34 -0.96
CA PHE A 109 11.81 7.78 0.32
C PHE A 109 11.20 6.38 0.49
N VAL A 110 12.04 5.35 0.44
CA VAL A 110 11.65 3.99 0.80
C VAL A 110 12.00 3.76 2.26
N SER A 111 11.06 3.20 3.01
CA SER A 111 11.33 2.77 4.38
C SER A 111 12.48 1.76 4.40
N PRO A 112 13.41 1.85 5.33
CA PRO A 112 14.42 0.82 5.51
C PRO A 112 13.79 -0.54 5.83
N ASP A 113 14.54 -1.62 5.61
CA ASP A 113 14.14 -2.96 6.01
C ASP A 113 13.89 -3.02 7.52
N ILE A 114 12.79 -3.64 7.88
CA ILE A 114 12.37 -3.84 9.26
C ILE A 114 11.94 -5.30 9.44
N ALA A 115 12.02 -5.79 10.67
CA ALA A 115 11.59 -7.15 10.98
C ALA A 115 10.12 -7.39 10.60
N ILE A 116 9.78 -8.64 10.32
CA ILE A 116 8.40 -9.04 10.09
C ILE A 116 7.51 -8.69 11.28
N CYS A 117 6.24 -8.40 11.03
CA CYS A 117 5.29 -8.09 12.10
C CYS A 117 4.93 -9.36 12.89
N GLU A 118 4.40 -9.19 14.11
CA GLU A 118 4.04 -10.30 14.98
C GLU A 118 3.01 -11.26 14.37
N GLU A 119 2.08 -10.75 13.56
CA GLU A 119 1.10 -11.60 12.87
C GLU A 119 1.76 -12.47 11.79
N CYS A 120 2.66 -11.91 10.97
CA CYS A 120 3.43 -12.70 10.01
C CYS A 120 4.35 -13.70 10.72
N LYS A 121 4.90 -13.33 11.88
CA LYS A 121 5.72 -14.24 12.69
C LYS A 121 4.89 -15.40 13.24
N LYS A 122 3.66 -15.16 13.71
CA LYS A 122 2.75 -16.23 14.16
C LYS A 122 2.44 -17.20 13.02
N GLU A 123 2.06 -16.68 11.84
CA GLU A 123 1.78 -17.50 10.66
C GLU A 123 3.02 -18.32 10.24
N MET A 124 4.21 -17.72 10.26
CA MET A 124 5.46 -18.41 9.91
C MET A 124 5.77 -19.61 10.82
N TYR A 125 5.34 -19.56 12.08
CA TYR A 125 5.57 -20.64 13.05
C TYR A 125 4.36 -21.54 13.27
N ASP A 126 3.22 -21.30 12.61
CA ASP A 126 2.05 -22.17 12.68
C ASP A 126 2.16 -23.29 11.62
N PRO A 127 2.33 -24.57 12.03
CA PRO A 127 2.40 -25.70 11.09
C PRO A 127 1.16 -25.90 10.21
N LYS A 128 0.05 -25.24 10.54
CA LYS A 128 -1.20 -25.30 9.77
C LYS A 128 -1.33 -24.15 8.76
N ASP A 129 -0.47 -23.14 8.86
CA ASP A 129 -0.49 -22.01 7.95
C ASP A 129 0.22 -22.37 6.65
N ARG A 130 -0.31 -21.94 5.52
CA ARG A 130 0.27 -22.16 4.18
C ARG A 130 1.64 -21.47 3.99
N ARG A 131 2.01 -20.57 4.89
CA ARG A 131 3.31 -19.89 4.95
C ARG A 131 4.19 -20.40 6.09
N TYR A 132 3.91 -21.59 6.60
CA TYR A 132 4.76 -22.22 7.60
C TYR A 132 6.21 -22.29 7.12
N LEU A 133 7.12 -21.73 7.91
CA LEU A 133 8.56 -21.62 7.61
C LEU A 133 8.89 -20.93 6.28
N HIS A 134 7.96 -20.13 5.73
CA HIS A 134 8.20 -19.40 4.49
C HIS A 134 9.14 -18.20 4.74
N PRO A 135 10.36 -18.18 4.16
CA PRO A 135 11.37 -17.17 4.50
C PRO A 135 11.03 -15.76 4.00
N PHE A 136 10.18 -15.67 2.96
CA PHE A 136 9.76 -14.40 2.37
C PHE A 136 8.37 -13.94 2.83
N ILE A 137 7.88 -14.47 3.97
CA ILE A 137 6.58 -14.06 4.51
C ILE A 137 6.53 -12.54 4.72
N ASN A 138 5.47 -11.92 4.24
CA ASN A 138 5.29 -10.47 4.28
C ASN A 138 3.81 -10.09 4.28
N CYS A 139 3.53 -8.87 4.74
CA CYS A 139 2.25 -8.18 4.58
C CYS A 139 2.50 -6.67 4.52
N THR A 140 1.46 -5.86 4.33
CA THR A 140 1.59 -4.39 4.26
C THR A 140 2.17 -3.77 5.53
N CYS A 141 1.97 -4.41 6.71
CA CYS A 141 2.56 -3.93 7.97
C CYS A 141 4.05 -4.26 8.11
N CYS A 142 4.61 -5.18 7.33
CA CYS A 142 6.03 -5.53 7.36
C CYS A 142 6.90 -4.51 6.62
N GLY A 143 6.31 -3.68 5.77
CA GLY A 143 7.04 -2.72 4.94
C GLY A 143 7.76 -3.36 3.73
N PRO A 144 8.50 -2.56 2.97
CA PRO A 144 9.24 -3.03 1.81
C PRO A 144 10.39 -3.97 2.19
N ARG A 145 10.91 -4.69 1.20
CA ARG A 145 12.12 -5.50 1.31
C ARG A 145 13.13 -4.97 0.30
N LEU A 146 14.17 -4.31 0.76
CA LEU A 146 15.19 -3.70 -0.10
C LEU A 146 15.96 -4.76 -0.89
N THR A 147 16.12 -5.96 -0.33
CA THR A 147 16.80 -7.09 -0.98
C THR A 147 16.15 -7.58 -2.27
N ILE A 148 14.87 -7.29 -2.47
CA ILE A 148 14.16 -7.67 -3.70
C ILE A 148 13.88 -6.47 -4.63
N LEU A 149 14.23 -5.25 -4.22
CA LEU A 149 13.93 -4.03 -4.95
C LEU A 149 14.90 -3.83 -6.11
N ASP A 150 14.41 -3.84 -7.34
CA ASP A 150 15.20 -3.56 -8.55
C ASP A 150 15.15 -2.05 -8.89
N ALA A 151 13.99 -1.42 -8.74
CA ALA A 151 13.79 0.00 -9.09
C ALA A 151 12.61 0.60 -8.32
N LEU A 152 12.57 1.94 -8.25
CA LEU A 152 11.45 2.70 -7.69
C LEU A 152 10.46 3.16 -8.77
N PRO A 153 9.19 3.39 -8.42
CA PRO A 153 8.51 3.14 -7.13
C PRO A 153 8.42 1.66 -6.77
N TYR A 154 8.13 1.36 -5.48
CA TYR A 154 8.07 0.02 -4.95
C TYR A 154 6.76 -0.68 -5.38
N ASP A 155 6.78 -1.27 -6.55
CA ASP A 155 5.71 -2.05 -7.15
C ASP A 155 6.25 -3.44 -7.55
N ARG A 156 5.41 -4.49 -7.57
CA ARG A 156 5.84 -5.88 -7.77
C ARG A 156 6.68 -6.10 -9.03
N GLU A 157 6.29 -5.48 -10.15
CA GLU A 157 7.03 -5.58 -11.42
C GLU A 157 8.42 -4.92 -11.39
N ARG A 158 8.72 -4.15 -10.34
CA ARG A 158 10.03 -3.52 -10.10
C ARG A 158 10.79 -4.15 -8.95
N THR A 159 10.40 -5.35 -8.61
CA THR A 159 11.08 -6.23 -7.66
C THR A 159 11.40 -7.55 -8.32
N SER A 160 12.33 -8.32 -7.76
CA SER A 160 12.60 -9.70 -8.20
C SER A 160 11.38 -10.62 -8.02
N MET A 161 10.35 -10.20 -7.28
CA MET A 161 9.09 -10.95 -7.17
C MET A 161 8.26 -11.00 -8.46
N LYS A 162 8.58 -10.20 -9.49
CA LYS A 162 8.00 -10.32 -10.83
C LYS A 162 8.20 -11.71 -11.46
N GLU A 163 9.26 -12.39 -11.07
CA GLU A 163 9.61 -13.74 -11.55
C GLU A 163 8.77 -14.85 -10.88
N PHE A 164 8.01 -14.50 -9.83
CA PHE A 164 7.19 -15.41 -9.05
C PHE A 164 5.70 -15.06 -9.18
N PRO A 165 5.00 -15.60 -10.21
CA PRO A 165 3.55 -15.38 -10.38
C PRO A 165 2.79 -15.84 -9.14
N MET A 166 1.86 -15.03 -8.67
CA MET A 166 1.04 -15.38 -7.50
C MET A 166 0.13 -16.57 -7.80
N CYS A 167 0.04 -17.52 -6.87
CA CYS A 167 -1.02 -18.53 -6.91
C CYS A 167 -2.39 -17.88 -6.66
N PRO A 168 -3.51 -18.55 -6.99
CA PRO A 168 -4.84 -17.97 -6.85
C PRO A 168 -5.14 -17.41 -5.45
N ASP A 169 -4.71 -18.11 -4.40
CA ASP A 169 -4.92 -17.66 -3.02
C ASP A 169 -4.11 -16.40 -2.69
N CYS A 170 -2.85 -16.31 -3.14
CA CYS A 170 -2.04 -15.12 -2.96
C CYS A 170 -2.58 -13.93 -3.76
N ALA A 171 -3.08 -14.16 -4.96
CA ALA A 171 -3.72 -13.15 -5.78
C ALA A 171 -5.00 -12.64 -5.11
N SER A 172 -5.85 -13.54 -4.59
CA SER A 172 -7.05 -13.15 -3.84
C SER A 172 -6.71 -12.29 -2.63
N GLU A 173 -5.69 -12.66 -1.84
CA GLU A 173 -5.25 -11.83 -0.70
C GLU A 173 -4.68 -10.48 -1.14
N TYR A 174 -4.03 -10.41 -2.30
CA TYR A 174 -3.46 -9.20 -2.85
C TYR A 174 -4.53 -8.21 -3.32
N GLU A 175 -5.62 -8.71 -3.88
CA GLU A 175 -6.71 -7.93 -4.46
C GLU A 175 -7.79 -7.54 -3.43
N ASP A 176 -7.95 -8.30 -2.34
CA ASP A 176 -8.99 -8.05 -1.33
C ASP A 176 -8.57 -6.98 -0.31
N PRO A 177 -9.25 -5.81 -0.30
CA PRO A 177 -9.00 -4.73 0.65
C PRO A 177 -9.13 -5.10 2.13
N ALA A 178 -9.87 -6.17 2.45
CA ALA A 178 -10.08 -6.64 3.82
C ALA A 178 -8.86 -7.39 4.37
N THR A 179 -7.98 -7.90 3.51
CA THR A 179 -6.82 -8.68 3.93
C THR A 179 -5.65 -7.80 4.39
N ARG A 180 -4.75 -8.39 5.18
CA ARG A 180 -3.47 -7.75 5.57
C ARG A 180 -2.47 -7.69 4.41
N ARG A 181 -2.73 -8.41 3.33
CA ARG A 181 -1.85 -8.52 2.16
C ARG A 181 -2.35 -7.76 0.95
N TYR A 182 -3.44 -7.01 1.12
CA TYR A 182 -3.93 -6.12 0.09
C TYR A 182 -2.82 -5.17 -0.39
N ASP A 183 -2.52 -5.19 -1.70
CA ASP A 183 -1.47 -4.37 -2.33
C ASP A 183 -0.06 -4.59 -1.70
N ALA A 184 0.18 -5.76 -1.09
CA ALA A 184 1.48 -6.12 -0.53
C ALA A 184 2.40 -6.67 -1.62
N GLN A 185 3.30 -5.85 -2.16
CA GLN A 185 4.11 -6.15 -3.35
C GLN A 185 4.91 -7.47 -3.27
N PRO A 186 5.49 -7.88 -2.10
CA PRO A 186 6.22 -9.13 -2.00
C PRO A 186 5.38 -10.36 -1.65
N VAL A 187 4.03 -10.28 -1.72
CA VAL A 187 3.16 -11.39 -1.32
C VAL A 187 3.47 -12.67 -2.09
N CYS A 188 3.66 -13.76 -1.37
CA CYS A 188 3.84 -15.12 -1.86
C CYS A 188 3.59 -16.13 -0.73
N CYS A 189 3.67 -17.41 -1.06
CA CYS A 189 3.64 -18.53 -0.11
C CYS A 189 4.61 -19.62 -0.58
N ASN A 190 4.63 -20.77 0.11
CA ASN A 190 5.51 -21.88 -0.25
C ASN A 190 5.23 -22.46 -1.65
N ASP A 191 4.02 -22.29 -2.20
CA ASP A 191 3.65 -22.81 -3.53
C ASP A 191 4.06 -21.88 -4.67
N CYS A 192 4.15 -20.57 -4.43
CA CYS A 192 4.37 -19.59 -5.50
C CYS A 192 5.54 -18.62 -5.25
N GLY A 193 6.22 -18.75 -4.12
CA GLY A 193 7.38 -17.93 -3.78
C GLY A 193 8.71 -18.64 -3.98
N PRO A 194 9.82 -17.93 -3.74
CA PRO A 194 11.15 -18.53 -3.76
C PRO A 194 11.35 -19.49 -2.59
N GLU A 195 12.10 -20.56 -2.85
CA GLU A 195 12.54 -21.52 -1.83
C GLU A 195 13.92 -21.15 -1.28
N ALA A 196 14.09 -21.31 0.03
CA ALA A 196 15.41 -21.23 0.66
C ALA A 196 16.03 -22.63 0.70
N VAL A 197 17.18 -22.80 0.03
CA VAL A 197 17.91 -24.06 -0.02
C VAL A 197 19.24 -23.92 0.70
N SER A 198 19.55 -24.83 1.62
CA SER A 198 20.84 -24.90 2.29
C SER A 198 21.73 -25.95 1.63
N TYR A 199 22.87 -25.51 1.11
CA TYR A 199 23.90 -26.39 0.54
C TYR A 199 25.06 -26.50 1.51
N THR A 200 25.36 -27.72 1.99
CA THR A 200 26.44 -27.98 2.96
C THR A 200 27.83 -28.22 2.33
N HIS A 201 27.92 -28.25 0.99
CA HIS A 201 29.18 -28.57 0.25
C HIS A 201 29.37 -27.68 -0.98
N LEU A 202 29.00 -26.41 -0.89
CA LEU A 202 29.43 -25.44 -1.89
C LEU A 202 30.93 -25.18 -1.72
N THR A 203 31.76 -25.74 -2.61
CA THR A 203 33.11 -25.24 -2.82
C THR A 203 32.98 -23.90 -3.56
N LEU A 204 33.36 -22.78 -2.92
CA LEU A 204 33.52 -21.54 -3.63
C LEU A 204 34.50 -21.71 -4.77
N PRO A 205 34.24 -21.19 -5.99
CA PRO A 205 35.25 -21.20 -7.03
C PRO A 205 36.47 -20.42 -6.52
N THR A 206 37.59 -21.12 -6.41
CA THR A 206 38.88 -20.47 -6.16
C THR A 206 39.28 -19.77 -7.45
N THR A 207 39.23 -18.46 -7.46
CA THR A 207 39.84 -17.63 -8.52
C THR A 207 41.32 -17.55 -8.32
#